data_69e96c9b7fb228f0f0f3a81676bc7098
#
_entry.id   69e96c9b7fb228f0f0f3a81676bc7098
#
_cell.length_a   1.000
_cell.length_b   1.000
_cell.length_c   1.000
_cell.angle_alpha   90.00
_cell.angle_beta   90.00
_cell.angle_gamma   90.00
#
_symmetry.space_group_name_H-M   'P 1'
#
loop_
_entity.id
_entity.type
_entity.pdbx_description
1 polymer ?
#
loop_
_entity_poly.entity_id
_entity_poly.type
_entity_poly.pdbx_seq_one_letter_code
_entity_poly.pdbx_strand_id
1 'polypeptide(L)'
;NENSSGIGKILGDAIKNSLNNIIAIAGFIVFFSVLTRMLSIWGIMDLIALAIMKSFAFLNFPYSVAYGTSMGIFELTIGAQTVITCSQADLITMLLAVSLILAFSGFSVIAQVMSIMAGTPVRLSFYLLSRLIQMIISTVITLAGYHLFIAKKQAVYSFSIPAYKILYSFEIGRASCR
;
A
#
# COMPACT_ATOMS: atom_id res chain seq x y z
N ASN A 1 9.55 -17.40 -46.12
CA ASN A 1 8.61 -16.27 -45.99
C ASN A 1 8.39 -16.00 -44.50
N GLU A 2 9.31 -15.31 -43.87
CA GLU A 2 9.08 -14.73 -42.55
C GLU A 2 8.05 -13.62 -42.74
N ASN A 3 6.86 -13.87 -42.27
CA ASN A 3 5.79 -12.89 -42.19
C ASN A 3 6.30 -11.69 -41.38
N SER A 4 6.64 -10.62 -42.05
CA SER A 4 6.74 -9.31 -41.46
C SER A 4 5.36 -8.99 -40.87
N SER A 5 5.15 -9.40 -39.61
CA SER A 5 3.99 -8.96 -38.88
C SER A 5 4.09 -7.43 -38.78
N GLY A 6 3.27 -6.73 -39.57
CA GLY A 6 3.35 -5.28 -39.66
C GLY A 6 3.20 -4.66 -38.25
N ILE A 7 3.83 -3.52 -38.00
CA ILE A 7 3.81 -2.76 -36.75
C ILE A 7 2.38 -2.69 -36.17
N GLY A 8 1.37 -2.55 -37.04
CA GLY A 8 -0.04 -2.53 -36.62
C GLY A 8 -0.51 -3.83 -35.95
N LYS A 9 -0.04 -5.00 -36.40
CA LYS A 9 -0.41 -6.28 -35.76
C LYS A 9 0.27 -6.41 -34.39
N ILE A 10 1.56 -6.09 -34.30
CA ILE A 10 2.32 -6.13 -33.04
C ILE A 10 1.66 -5.20 -32.02
N LEU A 11 1.31 -3.98 -32.41
CA LEU A 11 0.62 -3.01 -31.57
C LEU A 11 -0.77 -3.50 -31.14
N GLY A 12 -1.54 -4.06 -32.06
CA GLY A 12 -2.85 -4.63 -31.78
C GLY A 12 -2.77 -5.78 -30.76
N ASP A 13 -1.84 -6.71 -30.94
CA ASP A 13 -1.62 -7.83 -30.01
C ASP A 13 -1.15 -7.33 -28.63
N ALA A 14 -0.27 -6.34 -28.58
CA ALA A 14 0.19 -5.72 -27.34
C ALA A 14 -0.96 -5.05 -26.58
N ILE A 15 -1.83 -4.30 -27.25
CA ILE A 15 -3.01 -3.67 -26.65
C ILE A 15 -3.97 -4.72 -26.13
N LYS A 16 -4.28 -5.76 -26.89
CA LYS A 16 -5.16 -6.84 -26.48
C LYS A 16 -4.65 -7.57 -25.23
N ASN A 17 -3.36 -7.89 -25.20
CA ASN A 17 -2.74 -8.53 -24.04
C ASN A 17 -2.76 -7.61 -22.81
N SER A 18 -2.51 -6.31 -22.99
CA SER A 18 -2.59 -5.33 -21.92
C SER A 18 -3.99 -5.21 -21.33
N LEU A 19 -5.03 -5.19 -22.16
CA LEU A 19 -6.43 -5.16 -21.72
C LEU A 19 -6.80 -6.42 -20.90
N ASN A 20 -6.39 -7.60 -21.35
CA ASN A 20 -6.62 -8.84 -20.60
C ASN A 20 -5.93 -8.80 -19.22
N ASN A 21 -4.71 -8.29 -19.15
CA ASN A 21 -3.99 -8.12 -17.88
C ASN A 21 -4.70 -7.12 -16.95
N ILE A 22 -5.20 -5.99 -17.48
CA ILE A 22 -5.94 -4.99 -16.68
C ILE A 22 -7.22 -5.61 -16.07
N ILE A 23 -7.97 -6.40 -16.84
CA ILE A 23 -9.17 -7.08 -16.35
C ILE A 23 -8.81 -8.08 -15.23
N ALA A 24 -7.75 -8.85 -15.40
CA ALA A 24 -7.28 -9.78 -14.37
C ALA A 24 -6.84 -9.04 -13.09
N ILE A 25 -6.10 -7.95 -13.22
CA ILE A 25 -5.67 -7.09 -12.10
C ILE A 25 -6.89 -6.54 -11.36
N ALA A 26 -7.88 -6.00 -12.08
CA ALA A 26 -9.12 -5.50 -11.48
C ALA A 26 -9.86 -6.60 -10.71
N GLY A 27 -9.92 -7.82 -11.26
CA GLY A 27 -10.50 -8.97 -10.59
C GLY A 27 -9.82 -9.31 -9.26
N PHE A 28 -8.48 -9.30 -9.22
CA PHE A 28 -7.73 -9.53 -7.99
C PHE A 28 -7.98 -8.42 -6.95
N ILE A 29 -7.98 -7.15 -7.37
CA ILE A 29 -8.26 -6.03 -6.47
C ILE A 29 -9.64 -6.18 -5.84
N VAL A 30 -10.68 -6.46 -6.63
CA VAL A 30 -12.06 -6.66 -6.13
C VAL A 30 -12.11 -7.85 -5.17
N PHE A 31 -11.54 -9.00 -5.54
CA PHE A 31 -11.51 -10.19 -4.70
C PHE A 31 -10.86 -9.91 -3.34
N PHE A 32 -9.64 -9.35 -3.34
CA PHE A 32 -8.92 -9.05 -2.09
C PHE A 32 -9.58 -7.94 -1.29
N SER A 33 -10.25 -6.98 -1.93
CA SER A 33 -11.02 -5.94 -1.23
C SER A 33 -12.20 -6.55 -0.45
N VAL A 34 -12.95 -7.46 -1.08
CA VAL A 34 -14.03 -8.17 -0.42
C VAL A 34 -13.50 -9.05 0.72
N LEU A 35 -12.42 -9.80 0.47
CA LEU A 35 -11.77 -10.64 1.46
C LEU A 35 -11.33 -9.82 2.68
N THR A 36 -10.64 -8.69 2.45
CA THR A 36 -10.19 -7.76 3.50
C THR A 36 -11.37 -7.28 4.33
N ARG A 37 -12.48 -6.94 3.68
CA ARG A 37 -13.70 -6.51 4.38
C ARG A 37 -14.30 -7.61 5.24
N MET A 38 -14.37 -8.84 4.74
CA MET A 38 -14.85 -9.99 5.51
C MET A 38 -13.97 -10.26 6.74
N LEU A 39 -12.64 -10.27 6.55
CA LEU A 39 -11.68 -10.47 7.64
C LEU A 39 -11.77 -9.35 8.70
N SER A 40 -12.07 -8.12 8.28
CA SER A 40 -12.33 -6.99 9.18
C SER A 40 -13.56 -7.23 10.04
N ILE A 41 -14.67 -7.70 9.46
CA ILE A 41 -15.91 -7.99 10.19
C ILE A 41 -15.71 -9.13 11.21
N TRP A 42 -14.86 -10.09 10.90
CA TRP A 42 -14.53 -11.20 11.80
C TRP A 42 -13.51 -10.84 12.90
N GLY A 43 -13.02 -9.60 12.93
CA GLY A 43 -12.00 -9.15 13.89
C GLY A 43 -10.59 -9.67 13.64
N ILE A 44 -10.36 -10.35 12.52
CA ILE A 44 -9.03 -10.88 12.17
C ILE A 44 -8.05 -9.74 11.90
N MET A 45 -8.52 -8.63 11.30
CA MET A 45 -7.69 -7.45 11.07
C MET A 45 -7.20 -6.81 12.37
N ASP A 46 -8.04 -6.84 13.42
CA ASP A 46 -7.68 -6.33 14.75
C ASP A 46 -6.56 -7.18 15.38
N LEU A 47 -6.63 -8.50 15.24
CA LEU A 47 -5.58 -9.41 15.73
C LEU A 47 -4.25 -9.15 15.01
N ILE A 48 -4.28 -8.97 13.68
CA ILE A 48 -3.09 -8.66 12.90
C ILE A 48 -2.54 -7.28 13.29
N ALA A 49 -3.40 -6.28 13.48
CA ALA A 49 -3.00 -4.95 13.93
C ALA A 49 -2.28 -4.99 15.29
N LEU A 50 -2.80 -5.74 16.25
CA LEU A 50 -2.15 -5.95 17.55
C LEU A 50 -0.80 -6.66 17.41
N ALA A 51 -0.69 -7.65 16.52
CA ALA A 51 0.55 -8.32 16.23
C ALA A 51 1.59 -7.36 15.61
N ILE A 52 1.16 -6.49 14.69
CA ILE A 52 2.00 -5.44 14.08
C ILE A 52 2.51 -4.47 15.16
N MET A 53 1.63 -3.97 16.02
CA MET A 53 2.03 -3.07 17.13
C MET A 53 3.08 -3.70 18.03
N LYS A 54 2.92 -4.98 18.35
CA LYS A 54 3.87 -5.71 19.18
C LYS A 54 5.21 -5.97 18.47
N SER A 55 5.17 -6.35 17.19
CA SER A 55 6.36 -6.66 16.40
C SER A 55 7.17 -5.41 16.04
N PHE A 56 6.48 -4.30 15.79
CA PHE A 56 7.07 -3.01 15.42
C PHE A 56 6.96 -1.98 16.55
N ALA A 57 7.05 -2.43 17.81
CA ALA A 57 6.95 -1.57 18.98
C ALA A 57 7.94 -0.39 18.95
N PHE A 58 9.11 -0.56 18.30
CA PHE A 58 10.13 0.49 18.12
C PHE A 58 9.66 1.64 17.21
N LEU A 59 8.66 1.42 16.36
CA LEU A 59 8.06 2.46 15.50
C LEU A 59 6.89 3.20 16.18
N ASN A 60 6.47 2.78 17.36
CA ASN A 60 5.36 3.36 18.12
C ASN A 60 4.09 3.61 17.26
N PHE A 61 3.72 2.64 16.42
CA PHE A 61 2.53 2.77 15.57
C PHE A 61 1.26 2.87 16.43
N PRO A 62 0.46 3.94 16.28
CA PRO A 62 -0.88 4.00 16.84
C PRO A 62 -1.74 2.85 16.28
N TYR A 63 -2.76 2.43 17.04
CA TYR A 63 -3.65 1.35 16.62
C TYR A 63 -4.27 1.58 15.22
N SER A 64 -4.69 2.82 14.92
CA SER A 64 -5.27 3.18 13.62
C SER A 64 -4.31 2.96 12.45
N VAL A 65 -3.01 3.27 12.64
CA VAL A 65 -1.96 3.01 11.65
C VAL A 65 -1.70 1.52 11.50
N ALA A 66 -1.60 0.79 12.61
CA ALA A 66 -1.41 -0.65 12.60
C ALA A 66 -2.60 -1.37 11.92
N TYR A 67 -3.82 -0.90 12.17
CA TYR A 67 -5.03 -1.41 11.53
C TYR A 67 -5.02 -1.17 10.01
N GLY A 68 -4.72 0.05 9.56
CA GLY A 68 -4.55 0.33 8.14
C GLY A 68 -3.42 -0.50 7.50
N THR A 69 -2.32 -0.70 8.22
CA THR A 69 -1.22 -1.56 7.77
C THR A 69 -1.65 -3.02 7.66
N SER A 70 -2.47 -3.54 8.59
CA SER A 70 -3.02 -4.90 8.51
C SER A 70 -3.88 -5.11 7.27
N MET A 71 -4.71 -4.12 6.91
CA MET A 71 -5.46 -4.14 5.64
C MET A 71 -4.52 -4.10 4.43
N GLY A 72 -3.45 -3.31 4.50
CA GLY A 72 -2.44 -3.18 3.45
C GLY A 72 -1.67 -4.46 3.15
N ILE A 73 -1.59 -5.39 4.11
CA ILE A 73 -1.01 -6.73 3.87
C ILE A 73 -1.85 -7.50 2.83
N PHE A 74 -3.16 -7.34 2.82
CA PHE A 74 -4.04 -8.03 1.88
C PHE A 74 -4.25 -7.22 0.60
N GLU A 75 -4.61 -5.93 0.74
CA GLU A 75 -4.87 -5.03 -0.38
C GLU A 75 -4.26 -3.66 -0.09
N LEU A 76 -3.27 -3.29 -0.90
CA LEU A 76 -2.41 -2.14 -0.67
C LEU A 76 -3.17 -0.79 -0.72
N THR A 77 -4.17 -0.66 -1.61
CA THR A 77 -4.86 0.62 -1.79
C THR A 77 -5.79 0.93 -0.62
N ILE A 78 -6.55 -0.06 -0.14
CA ILE A 78 -7.39 0.07 1.06
C ILE A 78 -6.54 0.36 2.28
N GLY A 79 -5.43 -0.38 2.45
CA GLY A 79 -4.53 -0.17 3.58
C GLY A 79 -3.93 1.23 3.60
N ALA A 80 -3.36 1.68 2.49
CA ALA A 80 -2.78 3.01 2.37
C ALA A 80 -3.83 4.11 2.60
N GLN A 81 -5.02 3.96 2.02
CA GLN A 81 -6.12 4.90 2.21
C GLN A 81 -6.54 4.96 3.68
N THR A 82 -6.69 3.81 4.35
CA THR A 82 -7.06 3.75 5.77
C THR A 82 -6.02 4.43 6.66
N VAL A 83 -4.72 4.22 6.42
CA VAL A 83 -3.65 4.92 7.15
C VAL A 83 -3.77 6.43 7.00
N ILE A 84 -4.02 6.94 5.80
CA ILE A 84 -4.06 8.37 5.53
C ILE A 84 -5.33 9.03 6.07
N THR A 85 -6.49 8.36 5.94
CA THR A 85 -7.79 8.98 6.26
C THR A 85 -8.22 8.79 7.71
N CYS A 86 -7.94 7.62 8.30
CA CYS A 86 -8.42 7.27 9.64
C CYS A 86 -7.36 7.45 10.74
N SER A 87 -6.12 7.72 10.38
CA SER A 87 -5.05 7.90 11.36
C SER A 87 -4.92 9.36 11.79
N GLN A 88 -4.81 9.58 13.09
CA GLN A 88 -4.42 10.86 13.71
C GLN A 88 -2.92 10.87 14.07
N ALA A 89 -2.14 10.02 13.42
CA ALA A 89 -0.72 9.89 13.68
C ALA A 89 0.08 11.03 13.05
N ASP A 90 1.30 11.19 13.53
CA ASP A 90 2.27 12.11 12.94
C ASP A 90 2.57 11.75 11.48
N LEU A 91 2.89 12.76 10.68
CA LEU A 91 3.19 12.59 9.26
C LEU A 91 4.26 11.53 9.00
N ILE A 92 5.32 11.49 9.82
CA ILE A 92 6.39 10.49 9.67
C ILE A 92 5.86 9.06 9.86
N THR A 93 4.98 8.84 10.84
CA THR A 93 4.38 7.54 11.12
C THR A 93 3.49 7.09 9.97
N MET A 94 2.68 8.00 9.41
CA MET A 94 1.86 7.71 8.21
C MET A 94 2.73 7.40 6.99
N LEU A 95 3.80 8.18 6.74
CA LEU A 95 4.73 7.95 5.64
C LEU A 95 5.43 6.60 5.77
N LEU A 96 5.87 6.22 6.97
CA LEU A 96 6.49 4.92 7.22
C LEU A 96 5.53 3.77 6.96
N ALA A 97 4.30 3.85 7.48
CA ALA A 97 3.29 2.81 7.28
C ALA A 97 2.95 2.64 5.79
N VAL A 98 2.68 3.73 5.08
CA VAL A 98 2.40 3.70 3.63
C VAL A 98 3.59 3.15 2.85
N SER A 99 4.81 3.58 3.19
CA SER A 99 6.04 3.09 2.58
C SER A 99 6.22 1.58 2.75
N LEU A 100 5.93 1.05 3.95
CA LEU A 100 5.95 -0.39 4.22
C LEU A 100 4.89 -1.15 3.42
N ILE A 101 3.65 -0.63 3.37
CA ILE A 101 2.56 -1.22 2.58
C ILE A 101 2.94 -1.30 1.10
N LEU A 102 3.46 -0.21 0.53
CA LEU A 102 3.86 -0.14 -0.87
C LEU A 102 5.06 -1.06 -1.17
N ALA A 103 6.03 -1.13 -0.28
CA ALA A 103 7.21 -1.99 -0.45
C ALA A 103 6.85 -3.48 -0.39
N PHE A 104 5.95 -3.88 0.52
CA PHE A 104 5.42 -5.24 0.59
C PHE A 104 4.50 -5.55 -0.59
N SER A 105 3.76 -4.57 -1.09
CA SER A 105 2.80 -4.64 -2.20
C SER A 105 1.48 -5.38 -1.90
N GLY A 106 1.32 -6.00 -0.77
CA GLY A 106 0.12 -6.76 -0.39
C GLY A 106 -0.08 -8.09 -1.14
N PHE A 107 -0.87 -8.97 -0.57
CA PHE A 107 -1.15 -10.28 -1.18
C PHE A 107 -1.88 -10.18 -2.52
N SER A 108 -2.70 -9.14 -2.72
CA SER A 108 -3.37 -8.87 -3.99
C SER A 108 -2.36 -8.75 -5.14
N VAL A 109 -1.34 -7.91 -4.97
CA VAL A 109 -0.30 -7.71 -6.01
C VAL A 109 0.59 -8.93 -6.16
N ILE A 110 0.91 -9.63 -5.05
CA ILE A 110 1.67 -10.88 -5.09
C ILE A 110 0.94 -11.92 -5.95
N ALA A 111 -0.37 -12.09 -5.76
CA ALA A 111 -1.19 -13.00 -6.55
C ALA A 111 -1.25 -12.60 -8.04
N GLN A 112 -1.37 -11.29 -8.34
CA GLN A 112 -1.33 -10.77 -9.71
C GLN A 112 0.00 -11.09 -10.39
N VAL A 113 1.12 -10.79 -9.72
CA VAL A 113 2.47 -11.06 -10.26
C VAL A 113 2.65 -12.55 -10.51
N MET A 114 2.24 -13.42 -9.57
CA MET A 114 2.34 -14.86 -9.75
C MET A 114 1.47 -15.38 -10.89
N SER A 115 0.29 -14.80 -11.11
CA SER A 115 -0.57 -15.13 -12.24
C SER A 115 0.08 -14.79 -13.59
N ILE A 116 0.72 -13.62 -13.69
CA ILE A 116 1.40 -13.18 -14.92
C ILE A 116 2.69 -13.99 -15.16
N MET A 117 3.39 -14.35 -14.07
CA MET A 117 4.64 -15.11 -14.14
C MET A 117 4.43 -16.63 -14.21
N ALA A 118 3.19 -17.10 -14.31
CA ALA A 118 2.90 -18.51 -14.47
C ALA A 118 3.60 -19.09 -15.73
N GLY A 119 4.36 -20.17 -15.54
CA GLY A 119 5.18 -20.78 -16.60
C GLY A 119 6.60 -20.25 -16.72
N THR A 120 7.01 -19.24 -15.91
CA THR A 120 8.40 -18.81 -15.83
C THR A 120 9.15 -19.53 -14.70
N PRO A 121 10.50 -19.64 -14.76
CA PRO A 121 11.29 -20.32 -13.73
C PRO A 121 11.44 -19.52 -12.42
N VAL A 122 10.71 -18.42 -12.26
CA VAL A 122 10.80 -17.54 -11.08
C VAL A 122 10.10 -18.18 -9.89
N ARG A 123 10.84 -18.36 -8.78
CA ARG A 123 10.30 -18.95 -7.55
C ARG A 123 9.63 -17.88 -6.69
N LEU A 124 8.44 -18.19 -6.16
CA LEU A 124 7.70 -17.32 -5.24
C LEU A 124 8.56 -16.91 -4.02
N SER A 125 9.36 -17.84 -3.49
CA SER A 125 10.23 -17.56 -2.33
C SER A 125 11.26 -16.46 -2.61
N PHE A 126 11.84 -16.45 -3.79
CA PHE A 126 12.77 -15.38 -4.22
C PHE A 126 12.05 -14.03 -4.32
N TYR A 127 10.84 -14.01 -4.90
CA TYR A 127 10.02 -12.82 -4.98
C TYR A 127 9.68 -12.26 -3.59
N LEU A 128 9.20 -13.11 -2.67
CA LEU A 128 8.88 -12.69 -1.30
C LEU A 128 10.10 -12.16 -0.55
N LEU A 129 11.26 -12.83 -0.69
CA LEU A 129 12.51 -12.35 -0.08
C LEU A 129 12.89 -10.97 -0.59
N SER A 130 12.77 -10.73 -1.91
CA SER A 130 13.05 -9.41 -2.49
C SER A 130 12.12 -8.33 -1.91
N ARG A 131 10.84 -8.65 -1.63
CA ARG A 131 9.89 -7.73 -1.01
C ARG A 131 10.29 -7.40 0.44
N LEU A 132 10.75 -8.38 1.22
CA LEU A 132 11.24 -8.12 2.58
C LEU A 132 12.47 -7.20 2.58
N ILE A 133 13.42 -7.43 1.68
CA ILE A 133 14.59 -6.55 1.53
C ILE A 133 14.13 -5.13 1.12
N GLN A 134 13.20 -5.04 0.19
CA GLN A 134 12.64 -3.77 -0.26
C GLN A 134 11.97 -3.00 0.88
N MET A 135 11.27 -3.66 1.80
CA MET A 135 10.68 -3.03 2.99
C MET A 135 11.74 -2.36 3.88
N ILE A 136 12.87 -3.05 4.10
CA ILE A 136 13.99 -2.48 4.90
C ILE A 136 14.56 -1.24 4.21
N ILE A 137 14.88 -1.36 2.92
CA ILE A 137 15.43 -0.24 2.14
C ILE A 137 14.45 0.94 2.09
N SER A 138 13.17 0.66 1.85
CA SER A 138 12.12 1.68 1.80
C SER A 138 11.98 2.43 3.12
N THR A 139 12.05 1.72 4.25
CA THR A 139 12.02 2.32 5.58
C THR A 139 13.19 3.28 5.79
N VAL A 140 14.41 2.85 5.45
CA VAL A 140 15.62 3.69 5.58
C VAL A 140 15.51 4.94 4.70
N ILE A 141 15.09 4.77 3.44
CA ILE A 141 14.94 5.90 2.50
C ILE A 141 13.86 6.87 2.99
N THR A 142 12.73 6.37 3.49
CA THR A 142 11.64 7.21 4.00
C THR A 142 12.09 8.01 5.23
N LEU A 143 12.80 7.40 6.17
CA LEU A 143 13.36 8.10 7.33
C LEU A 143 14.37 9.16 6.90
N ALA A 144 15.32 8.81 6.05
CA ALA A 144 16.32 9.74 5.55
C ALA A 144 15.68 10.91 4.78
N GLY A 145 14.75 10.61 3.87
CA GLY A 145 14.02 11.63 3.10
C GLY A 145 13.19 12.56 3.98
N TYR A 146 12.52 12.03 5.00
CA TYR A 146 11.77 12.84 5.95
C TYR A 146 12.68 13.81 6.68
N HIS A 147 13.79 13.33 7.26
CA HIS A 147 14.72 14.18 8.02
C HIS A 147 15.43 15.22 7.14
N LEU A 148 15.80 14.86 5.91
CA LEU A 148 16.52 15.77 5.01
C LEU A 148 15.62 16.85 4.40
N PHE A 149 14.39 16.50 4.00
CA PHE A 149 13.56 17.38 3.18
C PHE A 149 12.32 17.92 3.89
N ILE A 150 11.72 17.18 4.83
CA ILE A 150 10.41 17.51 5.39
C ILE A 150 10.55 18.09 6.78
N ALA A 151 11.37 17.53 7.65
CA ALA A 151 11.52 17.98 9.05
C ALA A 151 11.92 19.46 9.14
N LYS A 152 12.77 19.94 8.23
CA LYS A 152 13.18 21.35 8.17
C LYS A 152 12.08 22.30 7.66
N LYS A 153 11.17 21.81 6.79
CA LYS A 153 10.09 22.63 6.23
C LYS A 153 8.86 22.68 7.13
N GLN A 154 8.61 21.64 7.92
CA GLN A 154 7.44 21.58 8.81
C GLN A 154 7.48 22.68 9.89
N ALA A 155 8.65 23.05 10.36
CA ALA A 155 8.83 24.18 11.28
C ALA A 155 8.35 25.54 10.71
N VAL A 156 8.36 25.70 9.37
CA VAL A 156 7.92 26.92 8.69
C VAL A 156 6.41 26.91 8.42
N TYR A 157 5.82 25.74 8.08
CA TYR A 157 4.41 25.64 7.73
C TYR A 157 3.47 25.61 8.94
N SER A 158 3.93 25.17 10.10
CA SER A 158 3.13 25.19 11.35
C SER A 158 2.70 26.58 11.77
N PHE A 159 3.37 27.62 11.25
CA PHE A 159 3.04 29.02 11.54
C PHE A 159 1.96 29.63 10.60
N SER A 160 1.60 28.96 9.50
CA SER A 160 0.82 29.57 8.42
C SER A 160 -0.56 28.96 8.17
N ILE A 161 -0.99 27.91 8.88
CA ILE A 161 -2.29 27.26 8.63
C ILE A 161 -3.31 27.79 9.64
N PRO A 162 -4.34 28.54 9.22
CA PRO A 162 -5.37 29.01 10.14
C PRO A 162 -6.17 27.83 10.71
N ALA A 163 -6.45 27.90 12.02
CA ALA A 163 -7.07 26.85 12.84
C ALA A 163 -8.38 26.25 12.27
N TYR A 164 -9.15 27.01 11.47
CA TYR A 164 -10.38 26.52 10.86
C TYR A 164 -10.18 25.40 9.84
N LYS A 165 -9.03 25.37 9.15
CA LYS A 165 -8.72 24.34 8.16
C LYS A 165 -8.42 22.99 8.80
N ILE A 166 -7.86 23.02 10.02
CA ILE A 166 -7.61 21.83 10.84
C ILE A 166 -8.92 21.22 11.33
N LEU A 167 -9.87 22.06 11.76
CA LEU A 167 -11.19 21.61 12.25
C LEU A 167 -12.02 20.96 11.12
N TYR A 168 -12.01 21.52 9.92
CA TYR A 168 -12.76 20.98 8.78
C TYR A 168 -12.23 19.63 8.31
N SER A 169 -10.92 19.43 8.30
CA SER A 169 -10.27 18.15 8.00
C SER A 169 -10.60 17.08 9.05
N PHE A 170 -10.77 17.50 10.30
CA PHE A 170 -11.05 16.61 11.45
C PHE A 170 -12.47 16.02 11.42
N GLU A 171 -13.45 16.81 10.97
CA GLU A 171 -14.85 16.35 10.89
C GLU A 171 -15.07 15.38 9.72
N ILE A 172 -14.49 15.64 8.56
CA ILE A 172 -14.64 14.77 7.38
C ILE A 172 -13.95 13.42 7.60
N GLY A 173 -12.75 13.40 8.21
CA GLY A 173 -12.03 12.17 8.52
C GLY A 173 -12.78 11.26 9.48
N ARG A 174 -13.46 11.83 10.48
CA ARG A 174 -14.22 11.09 11.49
C ARG A 174 -15.51 10.46 10.94
N ALA A 175 -16.13 11.09 9.95
CA ALA A 175 -17.34 10.57 9.30
C ALA A 175 -17.05 9.37 8.36
N SER A 176 -15.84 9.30 7.80
CA SER A 176 -15.43 8.24 6.86
C SER A 176 -14.94 6.95 7.54
N CYS A 177 -14.65 7.00 8.86
CA CYS A 177 -14.11 5.86 9.63
C CYS A 177 -15.16 5.14 10.50
N ARG A 178 -16.45 5.49 10.38
CA ARG A 178 -17.59 4.82 11.03
C ARG A 178 -18.30 3.84 10.06
#